data_277e257b005814401971d26662b5cadf
#
_entry.id   277e257b005814401971d26662b5cadf
#
_cell.length_a   1.000
_cell.length_b   1.000
_cell.length_c   1.000
_cell.angle_alpha   90.00
_cell.angle_beta   90.00
_cell.angle_gamma   90.00
#
_symmetry.space_group_name_H-M   'P 1'
#
loop_
_entity.id
_entity.type
_entity.pdbx_description
1 polymer ?
#
loop_
_entity_poly.entity_id
_entity_poly.type
_entity_poly.pdbx_seq_one_letter_code
_entity_poly.pdbx_strand_id
1 'polypeptide(L)'
;MAENIAETSSSENWRVLSERINRVAPSATLAVDGKAKAMKADGIDVVSFGAGEPDFPTPSYIVDAATQACKDPRNYRYTATAGLPELREAIARKVQRDSGYEVSPNQVVVTNGGKQAVYEACQILLNDGDEVIIPAPYWTSYPEA
;
A
#
# COMPACT_ATOMS: atom_id res chain seq x y z
N MET A 1 -3.75 47.51 13.62
CA MET A 1 -2.91 46.93 14.68
C MET A 1 -2.97 45.41 14.48
N ALA A 2 -2.01 44.87 13.76
CA ALA A 2 -1.80 43.45 13.61
C ALA A 2 -0.62 43.13 14.53
N GLU A 3 -0.93 42.59 15.70
CA GLU A 3 0.11 42.13 16.61
C GLU A 3 0.72 40.80 16.15
N ASN A 4 2.01 40.87 16.00
CA ASN A 4 2.98 39.80 15.85
C ASN A 4 2.70 38.63 16.78
N ILE A 5 2.35 37.47 16.20
CA ILE A 5 2.54 36.20 16.85
C ILE A 5 3.84 35.60 16.27
N ALA A 6 4.94 36.19 16.66
CA ALA A 6 6.26 35.62 16.50
C ALA A 6 6.94 35.62 17.88
N GLU A 7 7.59 34.45 18.14
CA GLU A 7 8.54 34.24 19.24
C GLU A 7 7.96 33.89 20.61
N THR A 8 7.56 32.61 20.73
CA THR A 8 7.95 31.88 21.93
C THR A 8 8.89 30.74 21.49
N SER A 9 10.15 31.09 21.41
CA SER A 9 11.23 30.09 21.38
C SER A 9 11.39 29.54 22.79
N SER A 10 10.64 28.52 23.14
CA SER A 10 11.02 27.63 24.21
C SER A 10 11.49 26.34 23.55
N SER A 11 12.74 26.04 23.80
CA SER A 11 13.49 24.89 23.34
C SER A 11 12.99 23.56 23.94
N GLU A 12 11.73 23.26 23.75
CA GLU A 12 11.21 21.90 23.91
C GLU A 12 11.18 21.27 22.52
N ASN A 13 12.22 20.50 22.28
CA ASN A 13 12.42 19.68 21.10
C ASN A 13 11.37 18.55 21.10
N TRP A 14 10.09 18.87 20.89
CA TRP A 14 9.05 17.90 20.69
C TRP A 14 9.37 17.19 19.36
N ARG A 15 9.92 16.00 19.45
CA ARG A 15 10.03 15.11 18.29
C ARG A 15 8.63 14.75 17.85
N VAL A 16 8.08 15.51 16.90
CA VAL A 16 6.74 15.27 16.36
C VAL A 16 6.67 13.93 15.64
N LEU A 17 7.77 13.51 15.03
CA LEU A 17 7.87 12.25 14.29
C LEU A 17 9.04 11.40 14.78
N SER A 18 8.92 10.09 14.66
CA SER A 18 10.00 9.16 14.99
C SER A 18 11.17 9.30 14.02
N GLU A 19 12.37 8.93 14.45
CA GLU A 19 13.55 8.90 13.57
C GLU A 19 13.35 7.94 12.38
N ARG A 20 12.61 6.87 12.58
CA ARG A 20 12.27 5.90 11.53
C ARG A 20 11.51 6.57 10.39
N ILE A 21 10.41 7.29 10.70
CA ILE A 21 9.62 7.93 9.65
C ILE A 21 10.35 9.08 8.97
N ASN A 22 11.26 9.75 9.69
CA ASN A 22 12.07 10.82 9.11
C ASN A 22 13.11 10.30 8.10
N ARG A 23 13.42 9.01 8.12
CA ARG A 23 14.32 8.36 7.16
C ARG A 23 13.61 7.86 5.91
N VAL A 24 12.26 7.71 5.95
CA VAL A 24 11.47 7.28 4.79
C VAL A 24 11.39 8.41 3.78
N ALA A 25 11.87 8.16 2.58
CA ALA A 25 11.82 9.14 1.50
C ALA A 25 10.39 9.33 0.96
N PRO A 26 10.01 10.56 0.57
CA PRO A 26 8.76 10.76 -0.16
C PRO A 26 8.72 9.93 -1.44
N SER A 27 7.53 9.39 -1.77
CA SER A 27 7.37 8.57 -2.97
C SER A 27 7.70 9.35 -4.25
N ALA A 28 8.77 8.98 -4.93
CA ALA A 28 9.15 9.57 -6.21
C ALA A 28 8.05 9.40 -7.28
N THR A 29 7.37 8.25 -7.27
CA THR A 29 6.24 7.97 -8.18
C THR A 29 5.10 8.96 -7.98
N LEU A 30 4.69 9.21 -6.72
CA LEU A 30 3.63 10.17 -6.43
C LEU A 30 4.04 11.61 -6.74
N ALA A 31 5.30 11.97 -6.54
CA ALA A 31 5.81 13.31 -6.88
C ALA A 31 5.75 13.56 -8.40
N VAL A 32 6.15 12.59 -9.21
CA VAL A 32 6.09 12.69 -10.69
C VAL A 32 4.63 12.75 -11.17
N ASP A 33 3.75 11.89 -10.62
CA ASP A 33 2.33 11.90 -10.98
C ASP A 33 1.64 13.21 -10.59
N GLY A 34 1.93 13.73 -9.39
CA GLY A 34 1.43 15.03 -8.92
C GLY A 34 1.87 16.17 -9.83
N LYS A 35 3.13 16.18 -10.25
CA LYS A 35 3.64 17.18 -11.20
C LYS A 35 2.94 17.10 -12.56
N ALA A 36 2.75 15.89 -13.10
CA ALA A 36 2.04 15.72 -14.37
C ALA A 36 0.57 16.17 -14.27
N LYS A 37 -0.11 15.89 -13.16
CA LYS A 37 -1.49 16.36 -12.92
C LYS A 37 -1.56 17.88 -12.83
N ALA A 38 -0.63 18.53 -12.14
CA ALA A 38 -0.57 19.99 -12.07
C ALA A 38 -0.36 20.61 -13.45
N MET A 39 0.58 20.10 -14.24
CA MET A 39 0.83 20.57 -15.61
C MET A 39 -0.40 20.42 -16.51
N LYS A 40 -1.13 19.31 -16.40
CA LYS A 40 -2.39 19.12 -17.14
C LYS A 40 -3.47 20.12 -16.72
N ALA A 41 -3.57 20.44 -15.42
CA ALA A 41 -4.48 21.45 -14.93
C ALA A 41 -4.18 22.86 -15.47
N ASP A 42 -2.90 23.15 -15.71
CA ASP A 42 -2.42 24.38 -16.33
C ASP A 42 -2.59 24.39 -17.87
N GLY A 43 -3.24 23.38 -18.45
CA GLY A 43 -3.51 23.27 -19.88
C GLY A 43 -2.31 22.78 -20.71
N ILE A 44 -1.26 22.28 -20.08
CA ILE A 44 -0.09 21.74 -20.76
C ILE A 44 -0.38 20.30 -21.22
N ASP A 45 -0.14 20.01 -22.50
CA ASP A 45 -0.27 18.63 -23.01
C ASP A 45 0.87 17.76 -22.51
N VAL A 46 0.56 16.91 -21.53
CA VAL A 46 1.54 16.05 -20.85
C VAL A 46 1.08 14.60 -20.88
N VAL A 47 1.95 13.72 -21.34
CA VAL A 47 1.81 12.27 -21.20
C VAL A 47 2.56 11.82 -19.94
N SER A 48 1.84 11.23 -18.98
CA SER A 48 2.43 10.77 -17.71
C SER A 48 2.79 9.28 -17.79
N PHE A 49 4.02 8.97 -17.41
CA PHE A 49 4.51 7.61 -17.17
C PHE A 49 4.90 7.39 -15.69
N GLY A 50 4.43 8.29 -14.80
CA GLY A 50 4.82 8.28 -13.38
C GLY A 50 4.15 7.20 -12.55
N ALA A 51 2.90 6.88 -12.84
CA ALA A 51 2.14 5.82 -12.17
C ALA A 51 1.54 4.87 -13.19
N GLY A 52 1.65 3.57 -12.91
CA GLY A 52 1.02 2.53 -13.71
C GLY A 52 -0.23 2.00 -13.01
N GLU A 53 -1.36 2.04 -13.68
CA GLU A 53 -2.60 1.40 -13.25
C GLU A 53 -3.31 0.77 -14.45
N PRO A 54 -4.12 -0.28 -14.26
CA PRO A 54 -4.94 -0.82 -15.33
C PRO A 54 -5.90 0.25 -15.87
N ASP A 55 -5.96 0.42 -17.18
CA ASP A 55 -6.86 1.35 -17.86
C ASP A 55 -8.22 0.73 -18.21
N PHE A 56 -8.37 -0.57 -18.04
CA PHE A 56 -9.65 -1.28 -18.14
C PHE A 56 -10.46 -1.16 -16.85
N PRO A 57 -11.78 -0.98 -16.95
CA PRO A 57 -12.64 -1.00 -15.78
C PRO A 57 -12.64 -2.39 -15.12
N THR A 58 -12.91 -2.41 -13.83
CA THR A 58 -13.13 -3.69 -13.11
C THR A 58 -14.27 -4.47 -13.80
N PRO A 59 -14.09 -5.77 -14.07
CA PRO A 59 -15.15 -6.59 -14.68
C PRO A 59 -16.46 -6.52 -13.89
N SER A 60 -17.59 -6.43 -14.62
CA SER A 60 -18.91 -6.21 -14.02
C SER A 60 -19.28 -7.24 -12.97
N TYR A 61 -18.96 -8.51 -13.20
CA TYR A 61 -19.25 -9.57 -12.22
C TYR A 61 -18.54 -9.39 -10.88
N ILE A 62 -17.36 -8.73 -10.87
CA ILE A 62 -16.64 -8.39 -9.62
C ILE A 62 -17.34 -7.22 -8.94
N VAL A 63 -17.74 -6.20 -9.70
CA VAL A 63 -18.48 -5.05 -9.18
C VAL A 63 -19.80 -5.49 -8.57
N ASP A 64 -20.53 -6.39 -9.25
CA ASP A 64 -21.82 -6.92 -8.78
C ASP A 64 -21.63 -7.73 -7.49
N ALA A 65 -20.61 -8.58 -7.41
CA ALA A 65 -20.29 -9.34 -6.20
C ALA A 65 -19.96 -8.43 -5.02
N ALA A 66 -19.14 -7.38 -5.23
CA ALA A 66 -18.82 -6.40 -4.21
C ALA A 66 -20.05 -5.63 -3.74
N THR A 67 -20.91 -5.22 -4.68
CA THR A 67 -22.19 -4.54 -4.39
C THR A 67 -23.11 -5.41 -3.55
N GLN A 68 -23.21 -6.70 -3.84
CA GLN A 68 -24.01 -7.63 -3.04
C GLN A 68 -23.40 -7.86 -1.66
N ALA A 69 -22.07 -8.00 -1.57
CA ALA A 69 -21.39 -8.13 -0.29
C ALA A 69 -21.62 -6.91 0.63
N CYS A 70 -21.68 -5.70 0.07
CA CYS A 70 -22.01 -4.49 0.81
C CYS A 70 -23.44 -4.47 1.40
N LYS A 71 -24.36 -5.31 0.91
CA LYS A 71 -25.72 -5.42 1.44
C LYS A 71 -25.87 -6.43 2.57
N ASP A 72 -24.83 -7.24 2.81
CA ASP A 72 -24.86 -8.27 3.84
C ASP A 72 -24.26 -7.73 5.15
N PRO A 73 -25.07 -7.58 6.23
CA PRO A 73 -24.60 -7.05 7.50
C PRO A 73 -23.48 -7.88 8.16
N ARG A 74 -23.31 -9.14 7.79
CA ARG A 74 -22.22 -9.98 8.30
C ARG A 74 -20.86 -9.44 7.91
N ASN A 75 -20.77 -8.74 6.78
CA ASN A 75 -19.54 -8.13 6.27
C ASN A 75 -19.12 -6.84 7.00
N TYR A 76 -19.95 -6.35 7.94
CA TYR A 76 -19.63 -5.18 8.77
C TYR A 76 -19.11 -5.56 10.17
N ARG A 77 -18.67 -6.78 10.34
CA ARG A 77 -18.15 -7.31 11.59
C ARG A 77 -16.65 -7.55 11.51
N TYR A 78 -16.03 -7.64 12.67
CA TYR A 78 -14.64 -8.10 12.76
C TYR A 78 -14.53 -9.52 12.20
N THR A 79 -13.43 -9.75 11.52
CA THR A 79 -13.06 -11.06 10.97
C THR A 79 -11.83 -11.61 11.69
N ALA A 80 -11.47 -12.86 11.39
CA ALA A 80 -10.18 -13.39 11.81
C ALA A 80 -9.03 -12.54 11.24
N THR A 81 -7.96 -12.35 11.99
CA THR A 81 -6.80 -11.53 11.60
C THR A 81 -6.19 -11.95 10.26
N ALA A 82 -6.16 -13.24 9.99
CA ALA A 82 -5.64 -13.77 8.71
C ALA A 82 -6.61 -13.63 7.53
N GLY A 83 -7.83 -13.13 7.74
CA GLY A 83 -8.88 -13.00 6.74
C GLY A 83 -9.95 -14.09 6.82
N LEU A 84 -11.01 -13.91 6.04
CA LEU A 84 -12.13 -14.84 5.98
C LEU A 84 -11.65 -16.23 5.51
N PRO A 85 -12.09 -17.33 6.17
CA PRO A 85 -11.70 -18.68 5.78
C PRO A 85 -12.00 -18.99 4.30
N GLU A 86 -13.16 -18.61 3.83
CA GLU A 86 -13.60 -18.84 2.44
C GLU A 86 -12.70 -18.10 1.43
N LEU A 87 -12.23 -16.91 1.76
CA LEU A 87 -11.30 -16.15 0.93
C LEU A 87 -9.92 -16.81 0.92
N ARG A 88 -9.43 -17.25 2.07
CA ARG A 88 -8.14 -17.96 2.19
C ARG A 88 -8.13 -19.27 1.41
N GLU A 89 -9.23 -20.03 1.46
CA GLU A 89 -9.43 -21.23 0.64
C GLU A 89 -9.44 -20.90 -0.87
N ALA A 90 -10.15 -19.83 -1.25
CA ALA A 90 -10.20 -19.41 -2.66
C ALA A 90 -8.82 -18.98 -3.16
N ILE A 91 -8.02 -18.28 -2.32
CA ILE A 91 -6.64 -17.90 -2.63
C ILE A 91 -5.78 -19.16 -2.80
N ALA A 92 -5.84 -20.12 -1.89
CA ALA A 92 -5.07 -21.35 -1.97
C ALA A 92 -5.36 -22.11 -3.28
N ARG A 93 -6.66 -22.26 -3.63
CA ARG A 93 -7.06 -22.87 -4.91
C ARG A 93 -6.55 -22.09 -6.13
N LYS A 94 -6.59 -20.75 -6.06
CA LYS A 94 -6.09 -19.89 -7.13
C LYS A 94 -4.58 -20.04 -7.33
N VAL A 95 -3.81 -20.01 -6.25
CA VAL A 95 -2.35 -20.20 -6.29
C VAL A 95 -1.99 -21.53 -6.90
N GLN A 96 -2.65 -22.61 -6.48
CA GLN A 96 -2.45 -23.93 -7.07
C GLN A 96 -2.76 -23.96 -8.56
N ARG A 97 -3.89 -23.38 -8.98
CA ARG A 97 -4.32 -23.36 -10.39
C ARG A 97 -3.38 -22.54 -11.28
N ASP A 98 -2.98 -21.36 -10.82
CA ASP A 98 -2.30 -20.37 -11.65
C ASP A 98 -0.77 -20.52 -11.62
N SER A 99 -0.22 -21.05 -10.53
CA SER A 99 1.23 -21.14 -10.29
C SER A 99 1.73 -22.56 -10.05
N GLY A 100 0.82 -23.54 -9.91
CA GLY A 100 1.19 -24.92 -9.57
C GLY A 100 1.74 -25.09 -8.15
N TYR A 101 1.70 -24.04 -7.34
CA TYR A 101 2.23 -24.06 -5.98
C TYR A 101 1.12 -24.42 -4.98
N GLU A 102 1.33 -25.50 -4.25
CA GLU A 102 0.35 -25.98 -3.27
C GLU A 102 0.55 -25.27 -1.92
N VAL A 103 -0.48 -24.59 -1.46
CA VAL A 103 -0.52 -23.94 -0.14
C VAL A 103 -1.79 -24.34 0.60
N SER A 104 -1.65 -24.56 1.89
CA SER A 104 -2.81 -24.69 2.79
C SER A 104 -3.47 -23.31 3.04
N PRO A 105 -4.80 -23.24 3.20
CA PRO A 105 -5.46 -22.01 3.64
C PRO A 105 -4.86 -21.41 4.93
N ASN A 106 -4.28 -22.24 5.80
CA ASN A 106 -3.61 -21.78 7.02
C ASN A 106 -2.28 -21.07 6.79
N GLN A 107 -1.72 -21.17 5.58
CA GLN A 107 -0.52 -20.46 5.15
C GLN A 107 -0.84 -19.16 4.42
N VAL A 108 -2.10 -18.75 4.37
CA VAL A 108 -2.57 -17.54 3.70
C VAL A 108 -2.97 -16.50 4.72
N VAL A 109 -2.44 -15.30 4.57
CA VAL A 109 -2.85 -14.09 5.29
C VAL A 109 -3.33 -13.06 4.28
N VAL A 110 -4.51 -12.51 4.51
CA VAL A 110 -5.08 -11.46 3.65
C VAL A 110 -4.71 -10.09 4.21
N THR A 111 -4.09 -9.26 3.39
CA THR A 111 -3.63 -7.91 3.76
C THR A 111 -4.39 -6.82 3.02
N ASN A 112 -4.25 -5.57 3.46
CA ASN A 112 -4.80 -4.39 2.77
C ASN A 112 -3.91 -4.01 1.57
N GLY A 113 -3.88 -4.87 0.57
CA GLY A 113 -3.05 -4.72 -0.62
C GLY A 113 -1.64 -5.27 -0.46
N GLY A 114 -0.93 -5.40 -1.60
CA GLY A 114 0.40 -6.01 -1.67
C GLY A 114 1.49 -5.21 -0.92
N LYS A 115 1.32 -3.90 -0.78
CA LYS A 115 2.29 -3.06 -0.06
C LYS A 115 2.36 -3.44 1.42
N GLN A 116 1.22 -3.68 2.06
CA GLN A 116 1.18 -4.16 3.43
C GLN A 116 1.83 -5.54 3.56
N ALA A 117 1.56 -6.45 2.62
CA ALA A 117 2.17 -7.78 2.64
C ALA A 117 3.70 -7.71 2.60
N VAL A 118 4.28 -6.88 1.72
CA VAL A 118 5.74 -6.68 1.64
C VAL A 118 6.29 -6.08 2.94
N TYR A 119 5.65 -5.04 3.44
CA TYR A 119 6.08 -4.39 4.67
C TYR A 119 6.05 -5.36 5.87
N GLU A 120 4.95 -6.08 6.05
CA GLU A 120 4.82 -7.06 7.14
C GLU A 120 5.82 -8.21 7.01
N ALA A 121 6.09 -8.69 5.78
CA ALA A 121 7.11 -9.70 5.56
C ALA A 121 8.48 -9.22 6.01
N CYS A 122 8.87 -7.99 5.67
CA CYS A 122 10.12 -7.40 6.15
C CYS A 122 10.14 -7.28 7.68
N GLN A 123 9.05 -6.82 8.29
CA GLN A 123 8.97 -6.67 9.75
C GLN A 123 9.03 -8.00 10.52
N ILE A 124 8.56 -9.09 9.91
CA ILE A 124 8.51 -10.42 10.56
C ILE A 124 9.83 -11.17 10.37
N LEU A 125 10.49 -10.99 9.23
CA LEU A 125 11.62 -11.83 8.82
C LEU A 125 12.99 -11.20 9.05
N LEU A 126 13.06 -9.85 9.18
CA LEU A 126 14.33 -9.12 9.18
C LEU A 126 14.61 -8.45 10.53
N ASN A 127 15.85 -8.57 10.98
CA ASN A 127 16.41 -7.86 12.13
C ASN A 127 17.43 -6.82 11.65
N ASP A 128 17.85 -5.95 12.55
CA ASP A 128 18.94 -5.01 12.28
C ASP A 128 20.22 -5.77 11.91
N GLY A 129 20.75 -5.46 10.74
CA GLY A 129 21.95 -6.10 10.18
C GLY A 129 21.68 -7.24 9.21
N ASP A 130 20.43 -7.69 9.04
CA ASP A 130 20.06 -8.65 7.99
C ASP A 130 20.13 -8.02 6.62
N GLU A 131 20.45 -8.80 5.59
CA GLU A 131 20.60 -8.36 4.21
C GLU A 131 19.50 -8.92 3.32
N VAL A 132 18.98 -8.06 2.43
CA VAL A 132 17.97 -8.40 1.40
C VAL A 132 18.50 -8.07 0.03
N ILE A 133 18.40 -9.01 -0.90
CA ILE A 133 18.77 -8.79 -2.31
C ILE A 133 17.56 -8.21 -3.05
N ILE A 134 17.69 -6.99 -3.55
CA ILE A 134 16.66 -6.31 -4.35
C ILE A 134 17.20 -6.10 -5.77
N PRO A 135 16.77 -6.93 -6.75
CA PRO A 135 17.22 -6.77 -8.13
C PRO A 135 16.74 -5.44 -8.73
N ALA A 136 17.64 -4.70 -9.39
CA ALA A 136 17.29 -3.49 -10.13
C ALA A 136 16.90 -3.82 -11.58
N PRO A 137 15.93 -3.07 -12.18
CA PRO A 137 15.12 -2.01 -11.59
C PRO A 137 14.05 -2.56 -10.64
N TYR A 138 13.81 -1.86 -9.53
CA TYR A 138 12.89 -2.31 -8.50
C TYR A 138 11.84 -1.26 -8.15
N TRP A 139 10.76 -1.73 -7.54
CA TRP A 139 9.75 -0.85 -6.97
C TRP A 139 10.30 -0.09 -5.77
N THR A 140 10.14 1.24 -5.80
CA THR A 140 10.69 2.16 -4.79
C THR A 140 10.24 1.88 -3.35
N SER A 141 9.19 1.08 -3.16
CA SER A 141 8.73 0.70 -1.82
C SER A 141 9.58 -0.40 -1.15
N TYR A 142 10.35 -1.17 -1.89
CA TYR A 142 11.14 -2.26 -1.29
C TYR A 142 12.21 -1.76 -0.31
N PRO A 143 13.07 -0.80 -0.67
CA PRO A 143 14.06 -0.30 0.29
C PRO A 143 13.41 0.44 1.47
N GLU A 144 12.25 1.06 1.29
CA GLU A 144 11.54 1.76 2.37
C GLU A 144 10.90 0.78 3.37
N ALA A 145 10.57 -0.42 2.94
CA ALA A 145 10.02 -1.46 3.81
C ALA A 145 11.05 -2.05 4.77
#